data_1de488967d474e987aaad3561fdbc7e3
#
_entry.id   1de488967d474e987aaad3561fdbc7e3
#
_cell.length_a   1.000
_cell.length_b   1.000
_cell.length_c   1.000
_cell.angle_alpha   90.00
_cell.angle_beta   90.00
_cell.angle_gamma   90.00
#
_symmetry.space_group_name_H-M   'P 1'
#
loop_
_entity.id
_entity.type
_entity.pdbx_description
1 polymer ?
#
loop_
_entity_poly.entity_id
_entity_poly.type
_entity_poly.pdbx_seq_one_letter_code
_entity_poly.pdbx_strand_id
1 'polypeptide(L)'
;MVLSVTSFNSGNSENVIPDSAELLGTTRAFDNDLREKFPETIERIVKGVCEANRASYNFKYYFGTPATVNEKESADLGFDVLKEIVGEDKVVASKPRMGGEDFAKYLLEILGAMMFLGEKVEGEDHPHHNSKFVIDEKVLKTGSEYFINYTKKYFDLYYKHILKIFTKDFKDFFI
;
A
#
# COMPACT_ATOMS: atom_id res chain seq x y z
N MET A 1 0.97 1.93 -13.35
CA MET A 1 2.02 0.90 -13.56
C MET A 1 3.37 1.57 -13.73
N VAL A 2 4.37 1.12 -12.98
CA VAL A 2 5.77 1.60 -13.08
C VAL A 2 6.70 0.40 -13.12
N LEU A 3 7.69 0.44 -14.00
CA LEU A 3 8.87 -0.43 -14.01
C LEU A 3 10.09 0.48 -14.01
N SER A 4 10.97 0.31 -13.06
CA SER A 4 12.23 1.06 -12.95
C SER A 4 13.41 0.09 -12.90
N VAL A 5 14.38 0.25 -13.79
CA VAL A 5 15.68 -0.38 -13.64
C VAL A 5 16.54 0.54 -12.79
N THR A 6 16.96 0.04 -11.64
CA THR A 6 17.64 0.83 -10.60
C THR A 6 19.12 0.50 -10.45
N SER A 7 19.56 -0.60 -11.05
CA SER A 7 20.97 -0.98 -11.10
C SER A 7 21.28 -1.62 -12.45
N PHE A 8 22.45 -1.30 -12.99
CA PHE A 8 23.01 -1.91 -14.18
C PHE A 8 24.52 -2.09 -13.95
N ASN A 9 24.96 -3.33 -13.87
CA ASN A 9 26.35 -3.68 -13.60
C ASN A 9 26.90 -4.55 -14.73
N SER A 10 28.03 -4.17 -15.30
CA SER A 10 28.71 -4.92 -16.36
C SER A 10 30.14 -4.48 -16.48
N GLY A 11 31.06 -5.45 -16.64
CA GLY A 11 32.48 -5.21 -16.84
C GLY A 11 33.22 -4.70 -15.60
N ASN A 12 34.56 -4.79 -15.67
CA ASN A 12 35.48 -4.36 -14.63
C ASN A 12 36.78 -3.77 -15.19
N SER A 13 36.91 -3.70 -16.52
CA SER A 13 38.11 -3.20 -17.21
C SER A 13 37.73 -2.50 -18.50
N GLU A 14 38.42 -1.42 -18.84
CA GLU A 14 38.14 -0.57 -19.98
C GLU A 14 38.39 -1.19 -21.34
N ASN A 15 39.25 -2.22 -21.39
CA ASN A 15 39.67 -2.87 -22.62
C ASN A 15 39.18 -4.31 -22.78
N VAL A 16 38.24 -4.76 -21.94
CA VAL A 16 37.66 -6.10 -21.96
C VAL A 16 36.15 -6.01 -22.09
N ILE A 17 35.59 -6.60 -23.15
CA ILE A 17 34.14 -6.75 -23.31
C ILE A 17 33.64 -7.76 -22.28
N PRO A 18 32.70 -7.41 -21.44
CA PRO A 18 32.19 -8.32 -20.40
C PRO A 18 31.31 -9.42 -20.98
N ASP A 19 31.37 -10.61 -20.36
CA ASP A 19 30.52 -11.74 -20.74
C ASP A 19 29.07 -11.61 -20.32
N SER A 20 28.81 -10.76 -19.34
CA SER A 20 27.45 -10.60 -18.78
C SER A 20 27.18 -9.18 -18.29
N ALA A 21 25.88 -8.87 -18.20
CA ALA A 21 25.38 -7.68 -17.55
C ALA A 21 24.25 -8.07 -16.59
N GLU A 22 24.24 -7.48 -15.40
CA GLU A 22 23.20 -7.66 -14.41
C GLU A 22 22.35 -6.38 -14.31
N LEU A 23 21.03 -6.55 -14.40
CA LEU A 23 20.06 -5.48 -14.21
C LEU A 23 19.17 -5.81 -13.01
N LEU A 24 19.06 -4.88 -12.09
CA LEU A 24 18.08 -4.96 -10.99
C LEU A 24 17.02 -3.87 -11.18
N GLY A 25 15.80 -4.19 -10.82
CA GLY A 25 14.71 -3.26 -10.98
C GLY A 25 13.56 -3.50 -10.01
N THR A 26 12.61 -2.59 -10.02
CA THR A 26 11.39 -2.70 -9.22
C THR A 26 10.17 -2.41 -10.08
N THR A 27 9.04 -3.01 -9.70
CA THR A 27 7.74 -2.75 -10.31
C THR A 27 6.76 -2.22 -9.28
N ARG A 28 5.81 -1.40 -9.73
CA ARG A 28 4.70 -0.90 -8.92
C ARG A 28 3.42 -0.91 -9.74
N ALA A 29 2.33 -1.36 -9.16
CA ALA A 29 0.99 -1.32 -9.73
C ALA A 29 -0.04 -0.93 -8.66
N PHE A 30 -1.09 -0.24 -9.05
CA PHE A 30 -2.28 -0.04 -8.21
C PHE A 30 -3.28 -1.19 -8.31
N ASP A 31 -3.11 -2.04 -9.31
CA ASP A 31 -4.00 -3.12 -9.68
C ASP A 31 -3.28 -4.46 -9.54
N ASN A 32 -3.87 -5.40 -8.82
CA ASN A 32 -3.25 -6.70 -8.56
C ASN A 32 -3.24 -7.59 -9.81
N ASP A 33 -4.21 -7.47 -10.72
CA ASP A 33 -4.23 -8.26 -11.96
C ASP A 33 -3.09 -7.82 -12.89
N LEU A 34 -2.80 -6.53 -12.93
CA LEU A 34 -1.62 -6.01 -13.64
C LEU A 34 -0.33 -6.47 -12.98
N ARG A 35 -0.29 -6.50 -11.63
CA ARG A 35 0.86 -6.99 -10.87
C ARG A 35 1.21 -8.43 -11.25
N GLU A 36 0.22 -9.30 -11.34
CA GLU A 36 0.42 -10.71 -11.70
C GLU A 36 0.93 -10.91 -13.15
N LYS A 37 0.66 -9.96 -14.05
CA LYS A 37 1.12 -9.98 -15.44
C LYS A 37 2.53 -9.43 -15.66
N PHE A 38 3.14 -8.81 -14.65
CA PHE A 38 4.47 -8.24 -14.79
C PHE A 38 5.54 -9.26 -15.19
N PRO A 39 5.68 -10.43 -14.53
CA PRO A 39 6.74 -11.39 -14.86
C PRO A 39 6.73 -11.77 -16.34
N GLU A 40 5.58 -12.20 -16.84
CA GLU A 40 5.40 -12.62 -18.23
C GLU A 40 5.71 -11.48 -19.21
N THR A 41 5.18 -10.27 -18.92
CA THR A 41 5.36 -9.12 -19.79
C THR A 41 6.83 -8.69 -19.88
N ILE A 42 7.52 -8.65 -18.74
CA ILE A 42 8.92 -8.25 -18.67
C ILE A 42 9.80 -9.31 -19.33
N GLU A 43 9.58 -10.59 -19.00
CA GLU A 43 10.35 -11.69 -19.55
C GLU A 43 10.21 -11.77 -21.08
N ARG A 44 9.01 -11.58 -21.62
CA ARG A 44 8.77 -11.52 -23.07
C ARG A 44 9.63 -10.47 -23.76
N ILE A 45 9.77 -9.28 -23.14
CA ILE A 45 10.59 -8.20 -23.69
C ILE A 45 12.07 -8.56 -23.60
N VAL A 46 12.53 -9.04 -22.44
CA VAL A 46 13.93 -9.46 -22.22
C VAL A 46 14.31 -10.55 -23.21
N LYS A 47 13.45 -11.57 -23.34
CA LYS A 47 13.62 -12.66 -24.31
C LYS A 47 13.79 -12.15 -25.73
N GLY A 48 12.88 -11.28 -26.18
CA GLY A 48 12.92 -10.74 -27.55
C GLY A 48 14.21 -9.96 -27.83
N VAL A 49 14.67 -9.14 -26.88
CA VAL A 49 15.92 -8.39 -27.01
C VAL A 49 17.12 -9.34 -27.05
N CYS A 50 17.16 -10.34 -26.18
CA CYS A 50 18.27 -11.31 -26.11
C CYS A 50 18.34 -12.17 -27.40
N GLU A 51 17.20 -12.68 -27.87
CA GLU A 51 17.12 -13.44 -29.13
C GLU A 51 17.60 -12.63 -30.34
N ALA A 52 17.19 -11.37 -30.45
CA ALA A 52 17.63 -10.47 -31.53
C ALA A 52 19.16 -10.26 -31.55
N ASN A 53 19.80 -10.33 -30.38
CA ASN A 53 21.24 -10.12 -30.20
C ASN A 53 22.05 -11.43 -29.98
N ARG A 54 21.43 -12.61 -30.14
CA ARG A 54 22.05 -13.92 -29.92
C ARG A 54 22.64 -14.06 -28.51
N ALA A 55 22.04 -13.41 -27.53
CA ALA A 55 22.37 -13.47 -26.12
C ALA A 55 21.47 -14.47 -25.38
N SER A 56 21.97 -15.04 -24.29
CA SER A 56 21.15 -15.76 -23.32
C SER A 56 20.74 -14.83 -22.19
N TYR A 57 19.72 -15.23 -21.44
CA TYR A 57 19.29 -14.47 -20.27
C TYR A 57 18.90 -15.42 -19.13
N ASN A 58 18.92 -14.88 -17.91
CA ASN A 58 18.37 -15.51 -16.72
C ASN A 58 17.47 -14.46 -16.05
N PHE A 59 16.16 -14.67 -16.11
CA PHE A 59 15.17 -13.76 -15.54
C PHE A 59 14.66 -14.31 -14.22
N LYS A 60 14.62 -13.46 -13.19
CA LYS A 60 14.02 -13.77 -11.90
C LYS A 60 13.11 -12.62 -11.48
N TYR A 61 11.93 -12.97 -11.04
CA TYR A 61 10.97 -12.01 -10.52
C TYR A 61 10.52 -12.42 -9.12
N TYR A 62 10.52 -11.48 -8.20
CA TYR A 62 10.06 -11.68 -6.83
C TYR A 62 8.88 -10.78 -6.55
N PHE A 63 7.75 -11.38 -6.22
CA PHE A 63 6.58 -10.62 -5.82
C PHE A 63 6.81 -9.99 -4.45
N GLY A 64 6.74 -8.66 -4.40
CA GLY A 64 6.70 -7.89 -3.17
C GLY A 64 5.28 -7.79 -2.60
N THR A 65 5.00 -6.71 -1.88
CA THR A 65 3.67 -6.43 -1.33
C THR A 65 2.64 -6.14 -2.43
N PRO A 66 1.38 -6.58 -2.26
CA PRO A 66 0.28 -6.21 -3.16
C PRO A 66 -0.06 -4.71 -3.04
N ALA A 67 -1.00 -4.24 -3.85
CA ALA A 67 -1.56 -2.90 -3.67
C ALA A 67 -2.37 -2.82 -2.38
N THR A 68 -2.17 -1.76 -1.60
CA THR A 68 -2.99 -1.46 -0.41
C THR A 68 -4.30 -0.84 -0.89
N VAL A 69 -5.39 -1.58 -0.77
CA VAL A 69 -6.73 -1.14 -1.16
C VAL A 69 -7.61 -1.15 0.07
N ASN A 70 -7.99 0.03 0.54
CA ASN A 70 -8.88 0.16 1.69
C ASN A 70 -10.28 -0.36 1.35
N GLU A 71 -10.86 -1.11 2.28
CA GLU A 71 -12.26 -1.47 2.21
C GLU A 71 -13.11 -0.20 2.52
N LYS A 72 -14.20 -0.04 1.75
CA LYS A 72 -14.95 1.22 1.74
C LYS A 72 -15.58 1.56 3.09
N GLU A 73 -16.27 0.63 3.74
CA GLU A 73 -16.98 0.89 5.00
C GLU A 73 -16.00 1.17 6.13
N SER A 74 -14.87 0.45 6.15
CA SER A 74 -13.78 0.69 7.10
C SER A 74 -13.13 2.05 6.90
N ALA A 75 -12.95 2.46 5.64
CA ALA A 75 -12.41 3.78 5.31
C ALA A 75 -13.38 4.91 5.69
N ASP A 76 -14.66 4.77 5.36
CA ASP A 76 -15.69 5.76 5.71
C ASP A 76 -15.78 5.94 7.23
N LEU A 77 -15.80 4.85 7.99
CA LEU A 77 -15.76 4.90 9.46
C LEU A 77 -14.48 5.60 9.96
N GLY A 78 -13.34 5.31 9.35
CA GLY A 78 -12.08 5.96 9.69
C GLY A 78 -12.10 7.46 9.43
N PHE A 79 -12.66 7.90 8.31
CA PHE A 79 -12.85 9.32 8.00
C PHE A 79 -13.76 10.02 9.00
N ASP A 80 -14.88 9.40 9.37
CA ASP A 80 -15.82 9.97 10.35
C ASP A 80 -15.16 10.12 11.73
N VAL A 81 -14.41 9.12 12.17
CA VAL A 81 -13.65 9.19 13.43
C VAL A 81 -12.61 10.30 13.40
N LEU A 82 -11.84 10.40 12.32
CA LEU A 82 -10.82 11.44 12.18
C LEU A 82 -11.44 12.85 12.18
N LYS A 83 -12.54 13.06 11.48
CA LYS A 83 -13.26 14.36 11.47
C LYS A 83 -13.70 14.79 12.86
N GLU A 84 -14.13 13.86 13.69
CA GLU A 84 -14.52 14.16 15.08
C GLU A 84 -13.31 14.54 15.95
N ILE A 85 -12.13 13.98 15.69
CA ILE A 85 -10.92 14.23 16.50
C ILE A 85 -10.23 15.53 16.09
N VAL A 86 -10.04 15.74 14.77
CA VAL A 86 -9.19 16.83 14.26
C VAL A 86 -9.94 17.93 13.53
N GLY A 87 -11.24 17.75 13.24
CA GLY A 87 -12.05 18.64 12.42
C GLY A 87 -12.09 18.23 10.94
N GLU A 88 -13.19 18.58 10.27
CA GLU A 88 -13.44 18.17 8.88
C GLU A 88 -12.43 18.76 7.89
N ASP A 89 -11.99 19.98 8.14
CA ASP A 89 -11.03 20.75 7.34
C ASP A 89 -9.63 20.11 7.28
N LYS A 90 -9.31 19.26 8.24
CA LYS A 90 -8.01 18.58 8.36
C LYS A 90 -8.00 17.15 7.82
N VAL A 91 -9.14 16.63 7.41
CA VAL A 91 -9.27 15.28 6.88
C VAL A 91 -9.40 15.31 5.37
N VAL A 92 -8.42 14.75 4.69
CA VAL A 92 -8.36 14.77 3.22
C VAL A 92 -8.18 13.37 2.65
N ALA A 93 -8.83 13.09 1.53
CA ALA A 93 -8.60 11.86 0.80
C ALA A 93 -7.21 11.91 0.12
N SER A 94 -6.36 10.96 0.43
CA SER A 94 -5.04 10.85 -0.20
C SER A 94 -5.18 10.40 -1.65
N LYS A 95 -4.38 11.01 -2.54
CA LYS A 95 -4.23 10.46 -3.90
C LYS A 95 -3.47 9.14 -3.84
N PRO A 96 -3.74 8.20 -4.76
CA PRO A 96 -2.99 6.95 -4.84
C PRO A 96 -1.47 7.21 -4.95
N ARG A 97 -0.68 6.45 -4.18
CA ARG A 97 0.79 6.57 -4.12
C ARG A 97 1.43 5.24 -4.50
N MET A 98 2.59 5.29 -5.17
CA MET A 98 3.34 4.10 -5.60
C MET A 98 4.29 3.56 -4.51
N GLY A 99 4.09 3.92 -3.25
CA GLY A 99 4.81 3.32 -2.11
C GLY A 99 4.43 1.85 -1.91
N GLY A 100 5.35 1.05 -1.40
CA GLY A 100 5.04 -0.30 -0.92
C GLY A 100 4.63 -0.23 0.55
N GLU A 101 3.60 -1.01 0.91
CA GLU A 101 3.07 -1.07 2.28
C GLU A 101 2.67 -2.52 2.61
N ASP A 102 3.21 -3.08 3.68
CA ASP A 102 2.97 -4.49 4.03
C ASP A 102 1.61 -4.72 4.70
N PHE A 103 0.97 -3.67 5.21
CA PHE A 103 -0.43 -3.71 5.66
C PHE A 103 -1.38 -4.24 4.58
N ALA A 104 -1.02 -4.06 3.30
CA ALA A 104 -1.73 -4.66 2.19
C ALA A 104 -1.96 -6.18 2.32
N LYS A 105 -1.04 -6.90 2.97
CA LYS A 105 -1.18 -8.35 3.21
C LYS A 105 -2.32 -8.66 4.18
N TYR A 106 -2.52 -7.82 5.19
CA TYR A 106 -3.67 -7.97 6.10
C TYR A 106 -4.98 -7.74 5.37
N LEU A 107 -5.03 -6.76 4.45
CA LEU A 107 -6.22 -6.45 3.67
C LEU A 107 -6.62 -7.53 2.66
N LEU A 108 -5.74 -8.50 2.36
CA LEU A 108 -6.11 -9.69 1.59
C LEU A 108 -6.94 -10.70 2.40
N GLU A 109 -6.80 -10.67 3.73
CA GLU A 109 -7.39 -11.67 4.64
C GLU A 109 -8.58 -11.10 5.41
N ILE A 110 -8.56 -9.80 5.73
CA ILE A 110 -9.59 -9.14 6.54
C ILE A 110 -9.94 -7.78 5.95
N LEU A 111 -11.17 -7.36 6.16
CA LEU A 111 -11.63 -6.01 5.84
C LEU A 111 -10.94 -5.00 6.74
N GLY A 112 -10.56 -3.86 6.19
CA GLY A 112 -9.89 -2.82 6.94
C GLY A 112 -9.49 -1.61 6.10
N ALA A 113 -8.92 -0.62 6.74
CA ALA A 113 -8.41 0.58 6.08
C ALA A 113 -7.15 1.09 6.76
N MET A 114 -6.23 1.55 5.92
CA MET A 114 -5.04 2.28 6.37
C MET A 114 -5.27 3.78 6.25
N MET A 115 -5.02 4.49 7.35
CA MET A 115 -5.09 5.95 7.41
C MET A 115 -3.68 6.52 7.60
N PHE A 116 -3.40 7.62 6.90
CA PHE A 116 -2.16 8.36 7.09
C PHE A 116 -2.38 9.49 8.11
N LEU A 117 -1.46 9.60 9.05
CA LEU A 117 -1.41 10.66 10.03
C LEU A 117 -0.31 11.65 9.63
N GLY A 118 -0.66 12.93 9.46
CA GLY A 118 0.30 13.97 9.16
C GLY A 118 1.16 14.27 10.37
N GLU A 119 2.49 14.15 10.21
CA GLU A 119 3.48 14.29 11.29
C GLU A 119 4.50 15.40 11.04
N LYS A 120 4.25 16.28 10.06
CA LYS A 120 5.22 17.31 9.66
C LYS A 120 5.47 18.32 10.77
N VAL A 121 6.73 18.49 11.11
CA VAL A 121 7.21 19.57 11.99
C VAL A 121 7.38 20.85 11.16
N GLU A 122 6.90 21.98 11.66
CA GLU A 122 7.05 23.27 10.98
C GLU A 122 8.53 23.66 10.86
N GLY A 123 8.95 24.05 9.65
CA GLY A 123 10.34 24.38 9.35
C GLY A 123 11.23 23.18 8.99
N GLU A 124 10.75 21.95 9.19
CA GLU A 124 11.48 20.74 8.80
C GLU A 124 10.85 20.13 7.53
N ASP A 125 11.68 19.83 6.54
CA ASP A 125 11.22 19.27 5.26
C ASP A 125 12.07 18.07 4.83
N HIS A 126 12.20 17.11 5.75
CA HIS A 126 12.92 15.88 5.51
C HIS A 126 11.93 14.72 5.31
N PRO A 127 11.92 14.08 4.13
CA PRO A 127 11.00 12.97 3.87
C PRO A 127 11.39 11.72 4.66
N HIS A 128 10.47 10.76 4.72
CA HIS A 128 10.75 9.41 5.22
C HIS A 128 12.04 8.84 4.59
N HIS A 129 12.75 8.01 5.31
CA HIS A 129 14.07 7.45 4.95
C HIS A 129 15.24 8.46 4.88
N ASN A 130 15.05 9.68 5.34
CA ASN A 130 16.13 10.64 5.52
C ASN A 130 16.66 10.54 6.96
N SER A 131 17.99 10.61 7.14
CA SER A 131 18.61 10.54 8.47
C SER A 131 18.27 11.72 9.39
N LYS A 132 17.75 12.82 8.84
CA LYS A 132 17.27 13.99 9.56
C LYS A 132 15.75 14.01 9.75
N PHE A 133 15.06 12.93 9.36
CA PHE A 133 13.61 12.83 9.52
C PHE A 133 13.23 12.94 10.99
N VAL A 134 12.26 13.80 11.28
CA VAL A 134 11.67 14.01 12.62
C VAL A 134 10.15 14.05 12.50
N ILE A 135 9.46 13.65 13.55
CA ILE A 135 8.00 13.70 13.64
C ILE A 135 7.57 14.71 14.71
N ASP A 136 6.40 15.31 14.54
CA ASP A 136 5.76 16.04 15.64
C ASP A 136 5.11 15.04 16.59
N GLU A 137 5.70 14.82 17.75
CA GLU A 137 5.22 13.87 18.76
C GLU A 137 3.77 14.14 19.23
N LYS A 138 3.24 15.36 19.01
CA LYS A 138 1.84 15.68 19.32
C LYS A 138 0.86 14.81 18.55
N VAL A 139 1.25 14.32 17.37
CA VAL A 139 0.39 13.44 16.55
C VAL A 139 0.18 12.07 17.16
N LEU A 140 1.05 11.62 18.08
CA LEU A 140 0.91 10.35 18.79
C LEU A 140 -0.39 10.28 19.60
N LYS A 141 -0.79 11.41 20.19
CA LYS A 141 -2.07 11.53 20.89
C LYS A 141 -3.23 11.32 19.92
N THR A 142 -3.22 12.01 18.78
CA THR A 142 -4.24 11.88 17.74
C THR A 142 -4.35 10.44 17.22
N GLY A 143 -3.22 9.78 16.98
CA GLY A 143 -3.20 8.37 16.58
C GLY A 143 -3.81 7.44 17.63
N SER A 144 -3.49 7.64 18.91
CA SER A 144 -4.06 6.86 20.00
C SER A 144 -5.58 7.09 20.14
N GLU A 145 -6.03 8.34 20.07
CA GLU A 145 -7.45 8.71 20.09
C GLU A 145 -8.21 8.10 18.90
N TYR A 146 -7.59 8.06 17.73
CA TYR A 146 -8.16 7.43 16.55
C TYR A 146 -8.46 5.95 16.79
N PHE A 147 -7.49 5.17 17.24
CA PHE A 147 -7.69 3.73 17.48
C PHE A 147 -8.76 3.47 18.55
N ILE A 148 -8.78 4.24 19.63
CA ILE A 148 -9.78 4.12 20.69
C ILE A 148 -11.19 4.39 20.14
N ASN A 149 -11.37 5.50 19.43
CA ASN A 149 -12.68 5.91 18.94
C ASN A 149 -13.16 5.05 17.77
N TYR A 150 -12.25 4.64 16.88
CA TYR A 150 -12.55 3.69 15.80
C TYR A 150 -13.08 2.37 16.37
N THR A 151 -12.37 1.80 17.34
CA THR A 151 -12.76 0.54 18.00
C THR A 151 -14.13 0.65 18.63
N LYS A 152 -14.39 1.71 19.39
CA LYS A 152 -15.72 1.94 20.02
C LYS A 152 -16.82 1.99 18.97
N LYS A 153 -16.66 2.82 17.93
CA LYS A 153 -17.68 2.96 16.87
C LYS A 153 -17.88 1.67 16.07
N TYR A 154 -16.79 0.95 15.79
CA TYR A 154 -16.87 -0.33 15.10
C TYR A 154 -17.74 -1.32 15.88
N PHE A 155 -17.53 -1.47 17.17
CA PHE A 155 -18.34 -2.36 18.01
C PHE A 155 -19.79 -1.87 18.16
N ASP A 156 -20.02 -0.57 18.27
CA ASP A 156 -21.39 -0.01 18.32
C ASP A 156 -22.17 -0.32 17.03
N LEU A 157 -21.53 -0.22 15.87
CA LEU A 157 -22.13 -0.58 14.59
C LEU A 157 -22.39 -2.09 14.49
N TYR A 158 -21.45 -2.91 14.93
CA TYR A 158 -21.55 -4.36 14.94
C TYR A 158 -22.70 -4.85 15.83
N TYR A 159 -22.80 -4.33 17.06
CA TYR A 159 -23.92 -4.62 17.96
C TYR A 159 -25.27 -4.19 17.39
N LYS A 160 -25.35 -3.01 16.79
CA LYS A 160 -26.58 -2.56 16.14
C LYS A 160 -26.99 -3.45 14.97
N HIS A 161 -26.02 -3.95 14.22
CA HIS A 161 -26.28 -4.88 13.12
C HIS A 161 -26.81 -6.22 13.62
N ILE A 162 -26.15 -6.80 14.63
CA ILE A 162 -26.62 -8.03 15.28
C ILE A 162 -28.04 -7.85 15.84
N LEU A 163 -28.32 -6.78 16.58
CA LEU A 163 -29.63 -6.50 17.13
C LEU A 163 -30.72 -6.41 16.03
N LYS A 164 -30.39 -5.81 14.88
CA LYS A 164 -31.32 -5.75 13.74
C LYS A 164 -31.64 -7.12 13.17
N ILE A 165 -30.66 -8.01 13.07
CA ILE A 165 -30.87 -9.39 12.60
C ILE A 165 -31.80 -10.10 13.58
N PHE A 166 -31.48 -10.11 14.87
CA PHE A 166 -32.31 -10.76 15.89
C PHE A 166 -33.74 -10.19 15.97
N THR A 167 -33.92 -8.88 15.85
CA THR A 167 -35.25 -8.25 15.91
C THR A 167 -36.07 -8.47 14.64
N LYS A 168 -35.44 -8.72 13.50
CA LYS A 168 -36.14 -9.05 12.25
C LYS A 168 -36.66 -10.49 12.29
N ASP A 169 -35.82 -11.42 12.69
CA ASP A 169 -36.20 -12.85 12.80
C ASP A 169 -37.30 -13.07 13.87
N PHE A 170 -37.32 -12.27 14.96
CA PHE A 170 -38.39 -12.34 15.96
C PHE A 170 -39.74 -11.79 15.47
N LYS A 171 -39.76 -10.84 14.55
CA LYS A 171 -41.02 -10.32 13.97
C LYS A 171 -41.67 -11.31 13.01
N ASP A 172 -40.86 -12.10 12.31
CA ASP A 172 -41.37 -13.09 11.36
C ASP A 172 -41.80 -14.41 12.05
N PHE A 173 -41.55 -14.55 13.35
CA PHE A 173 -41.93 -15.72 14.17
C PHE A 173 -43.28 -15.56 14.89
N PHE A 174 -43.86 -14.37 14.92
CA PHE A 174 -45.11 -14.04 15.62
C PHE A 174 -46.26 -13.56 14.70
N ILE A 175 -46.30 -14.06 13.44
CA ILE A 175 -47.48 -13.91 12.57
C ILE A 175 -48.13 -15.27 12.40
#